data_b023e57187f756a4fa3c7aff7e52ef01
#
_entry.id   b023e57187f756a4fa3c7aff7e52ef01
#
_cell.length_a   1.000
_cell.length_b   1.000
_cell.length_c   1.000
_cell.angle_alpha   90.00
_cell.angle_beta   90.00
_cell.angle_gamma   90.00
#
_symmetry.space_group_name_H-M   'P 1'
#
loop_
_entity.id
_entity.type
_entity.pdbx_description
1 polymer ?
#
loop_
_entity_poly.entity_id
_entity_poly.type
_entity_poly.pdbx_seq_one_letter_code
_entity_poly.pdbx_strand_id
1 'polypeptide(L)'
;MIPLRRLLPFALMLFFAAPAAAAPRNPCQDIEDVGASYTICVFDTRNDSIRLFLADAKDEVYGSFSALDAALVQKGEKLLFAMNAGMYDERRLPIGLYVEGGHMEKSANTHSGAGNFHMKPNGIFWVEGARAGVTETQRFLKERLHPAYATQSGPMLVLGGRINPRIHDTGTSMKIRNGVGVRDGHIVAFAISNQPVTFHAFATLFRERLKCPDALFLDGSISALYAPSLARHDRFRPMGPIVGVVERMR
;
A
#
# COMPACT_ATOMS: atom_id res chain seq x y z
N MET A 1 66.14 41.03 -35.34
CA MET A 1 66.04 39.80 -34.50
C MET A 1 64.79 39.88 -33.64
N ILE A 2 63.72 39.16 -34.04
CA ILE A 2 62.43 39.17 -33.36
C ILE A 2 62.33 37.87 -32.53
N PRO A 3 62.04 37.86 -31.26
CA PRO A 3 61.94 36.63 -30.42
C PRO A 3 60.63 35.90 -30.68
N LEU A 4 60.77 34.63 -31.00
CA LEU A 4 59.68 33.68 -31.24
C LEU A 4 58.98 33.32 -29.92
N ARG A 5 57.76 33.80 -29.65
CA ARG A 5 56.92 33.42 -28.51
C ARG A 5 56.38 32.01 -28.70
N ARG A 6 56.80 31.07 -27.91
CA ARG A 6 56.22 29.69 -27.81
C ARG A 6 54.87 29.78 -27.12
N LEU A 7 53.82 29.41 -27.88
CA LEU A 7 52.48 29.15 -27.35
C LEU A 7 52.44 27.74 -26.74
N LEU A 8 52.23 27.64 -25.42
CA LEU A 8 51.91 26.38 -24.80
C LEU A 8 50.43 26.03 -25.08
N PRO A 9 50.12 24.79 -25.42
CA PRO A 9 48.73 24.37 -25.53
C PRO A 9 48.11 24.16 -24.13
N PHE A 10 47.02 24.85 -23.88
CA PHE A 10 46.19 24.71 -22.67
C PHE A 10 45.32 23.46 -22.88
N ALA A 11 45.68 22.34 -22.23
CA ALA A 11 44.85 21.14 -22.26
C ALA A 11 43.63 21.33 -21.36
N LEU A 12 42.45 21.46 -21.93
CA LEU A 12 41.17 21.56 -21.24
C LEU A 12 40.80 20.14 -20.73
N MET A 13 41.03 19.87 -19.45
CA MET A 13 40.55 18.63 -18.82
C MET A 13 39.03 18.74 -18.59
N LEU A 14 38.26 18.03 -19.38
CA LEU A 14 36.84 17.79 -19.19
C LEU A 14 36.67 16.80 -18.03
N PHE A 15 36.30 17.31 -16.85
CA PHE A 15 35.83 16.48 -15.74
C PHE A 15 34.40 15.97 -16.05
N PHE A 16 34.28 14.70 -16.43
CA PHE A 16 33.01 14.01 -16.44
C PHE A 16 32.64 13.72 -14.99
N ALA A 17 31.68 14.49 -14.44
CA ALA A 17 31.06 14.14 -13.18
C ALA A 17 30.19 12.88 -13.40
N ALA A 18 30.59 11.77 -12.81
CA ALA A 18 29.76 10.57 -12.78
C ALA A 18 28.43 10.89 -12.04
N PRO A 19 27.27 10.45 -12.55
CA PRO A 19 26.03 10.64 -11.85
C PRO A 19 26.11 9.97 -10.49
N ALA A 20 25.90 10.76 -9.42
CA ALA A 20 25.81 10.23 -8.08
C ALA A 20 24.66 9.19 -8.03
N ALA A 21 24.99 7.95 -7.66
CA ALA A 21 23.96 6.94 -7.42
C ALA A 21 23.01 7.46 -6.33
N ALA A 22 21.72 7.56 -6.65
CA ALA A 22 20.71 7.96 -5.67
C ALA A 22 20.77 6.99 -4.47
N ALA A 23 20.82 7.53 -3.27
CA ALA A 23 20.78 6.72 -2.05
C ALA A 23 19.55 5.80 -2.08
N PRO A 24 19.65 4.56 -1.58
CA PRO A 24 18.52 3.63 -1.57
C PRO A 24 17.35 4.28 -0.82
N ARG A 25 16.22 4.44 -1.52
CA ARG A 25 15.00 5.01 -0.96
C ARG A 25 14.46 4.06 0.09
N ASN A 26 14.40 4.49 1.36
CA ASN A 26 13.68 3.75 2.38
C ASN A 26 12.20 4.20 2.37
N PRO A 27 11.28 3.42 1.78
CA PRO A 27 9.87 3.79 1.68
C PRO A 27 9.12 3.68 3.00
N CYS A 28 9.68 2.96 3.99
CA CYS A 28 9.03 2.66 5.26
C CYS A 28 9.77 3.32 6.42
N GLN A 29 9.02 3.77 7.42
CA GLN A 29 9.55 4.32 8.67
C GLN A 29 8.59 4.11 9.82
N ASP A 30 9.13 3.99 11.03
CA ASP A 30 8.35 4.05 12.27
C ASP A 30 8.16 5.51 12.68
N ILE A 31 6.96 5.83 13.16
CA ILE A 31 6.62 7.16 13.65
C ILE A 31 5.81 7.06 14.95
N GLU A 32 5.91 8.10 15.77
CA GLU A 32 4.99 8.35 16.87
C GLU A 32 3.97 9.42 16.47
N ASP A 33 2.69 9.16 16.73
CA ASP A 33 1.61 10.13 16.50
C ASP A 33 0.54 9.99 17.59
N VAL A 34 0.24 11.10 18.27
CA VAL A 34 -0.77 11.19 19.35
C VAL A 34 -0.66 10.03 20.37
N GLY A 35 0.57 9.74 20.82
CA GLY A 35 0.84 8.73 21.85
C GLY A 35 0.75 7.27 21.39
N ALA A 36 0.74 7.03 20.09
CA ALA A 36 0.77 5.69 19.51
C ALA A 36 1.87 5.57 18.44
N SER A 37 2.46 4.37 18.36
CA SER A 37 3.50 4.04 17.39
C SER A 37 2.89 3.37 16.16
N TYR A 38 3.37 3.78 14.99
CA TYR A 38 2.94 3.28 13.68
C TYR A 38 4.13 3.04 12.77
N THR A 39 4.04 2.02 11.92
CA THR A 39 4.91 1.89 10.76
C THR A 39 4.15 2.37 9.53
N ILE A 40 4.71 3.33 8.80
CA ILE A 40 4.15 3.85 7.56
C ILE A 40 5.09 3.57 6.40
N CYS A 41 4.52 3.21 5.24
CA CYS A 41 5.24 3.00 4.00
C CYS A 41 4.56 3.81 2.88
N VAL A 42 5.33 4.63 2.14
CA VAL A 42 4.79 5.53 1.12
C VAL A 42 5.41 5.22 -0.22
N PHE A 43 4.55 5.03 -1.22
CA PHE A 43 4.92 4.68 -2.59
C PHE A 43 4.25 5.63 -3.59
N ASP A 44 4.86 5.74 -4.76
CA ASP A 44 4.37 6.54 -5.88
C ASP A 44 4.10 5.63 -7.08
N THR A 45 2.84 5.44 -7.47
CA THR A 45 2.45 4.54 -8.56
C THR A 45 3.04 4.89 -9.92
N ARG A 46 3.64 6.07 -10.06
CA ARG A 46 4.38 6.46 -11.27
C ARG A 46 5.76 5.78 -11.36
N ASN A 47 6.28 5.30 -10.22
CA ASN A 47 7.62 4.73 -10.10
C ASN A 47 7.61 3.34 -9.45
N ASP A 48 6.62 3.05 -8.59
CA ASP A 48 6.55 1.85 -7.77
C ASP A 48 5.45 0.91 -8.30
N SER A 49 5.78 -0.37 -8.48
CA SER A 49 4.83 -1.40 -8.93
C SER A 49 4.05 -1.96 -7.76
N ILE A 50 2.88 -1.37 -7.49
CA ILE A 50 1.95 -1.84 -6.47
C ILE A 50 1.02 -2.89 -7.09
N ARG A 51 0.97 -4.08 -6.51
CA ARG A 51 0.16 -5.21 -7.00
C ARG A 51 -0.62 -5.87 -5.88
N LEU A 52 -1.64 -6.62 -6.27
CA LEU A 52 -2.33 -7.57 -5.38
C LEU A 52 -1.94 -9.00 -5.75
N PHE A 53 -1.96 -9.88 -4.75
CA PHE A 53 -1.61 -11.29 -4.88
C PHE A 53 -2.55 -12.11 -4.00
N LEU A 54 -3.17 -13.15 -4.57
CA LEU A 54 -4.02 -14.07 -3.84
C LEU A 54 -3.46 -15.49 -3.89
N ALA A 55 -3.26 -16.04 -5.08
CA ALA A 55 -2.91 -17.43 -5.29
C ALA A 55 -1.80 -17.59 -6.34
N ASP A 56 -1.21 -18.78 -6.38
CA ASP A 56 -0.24 -19.16 -7.39
C ASP A 56 -0.93 -19.67 -8.67
N ALA A 57 -0.15 -20.14 -9.63
CA ALA A 57 -0.65 -20.67 -10.90
C ALA A 57 -1.45 -22.00 -10.77
N LYS A 58 -1.54 -22.58 -9.57
CA LYS A 58 -2.33 -23.77 -9.24
C LYS A 58 -3.56 -23.43 -8.41
N ASP A 59 -3.90 -22.15 -8.29
CA ASP A 59 -4.96 -21.63 -7.45
C ASP A 59 -4.75 -21.87 -5.93
N GLU A 60 -3.49 -22.12 -5.51
CA GLU A 60 -3.16 -22.25 -4.08
C GLU A 60 -2.87 -20.86 -3.48
N VAL A 61 -3.66 -20.47 -2.47
CA VAL A 61 -3.49 -19.17 -1.79
C VAL A 61 -2.11 -19.08 -1.17
N TYR A 62 -1.35 -18.03 -1.45
CA TYR A 62 -0.01 -17.82 -0.91
C TYR A 62 0.03 -17.91 0.61
N GLY A 63 -0.93 -17.30 1.28
CA GLY A 63 -1.13 -17.40 2.72
C GLY A 63 -0.03 -16.76 3.57
N SER A 64 1.12 -16.40 3.01
CA SER A 64 2.22 -15.74 3.72
C SER A 64 3.09 -14.89 2.80
N PHE A 65 3.77 -13.91 3.38
CA PHE A 65 4.74 -13.09 2.65
C PHE A 65 5.94 -13.91 2.15
N SER A 66 6.38 -14.91 2.93
CA SER A 66 7.49 -15.78 2.52
C SER A 66 7.16 -16.64 1.28
N ALA A 67 5.95 -17.17 1.19
CA ALA A 67 5.52 -17.95 0.03
C ALA A 67 5.40 -17.05 -1.22
N LEU A 68 4.84 -15.84 -1.06
CA LEU A 68 4.78 -14.87 -2.13
C LEU A 68 6.18 -14.44 -2.59
N ASP A 69 7.08 -14.09 -1.66
CA ASP A 69 8.44 -13.65 -2.00
C ASP A 69 9.21 -14.75 -2.74
N ALA A 70 9.12 -16.01 -2.27
CA ALA A 70 9.72 -17.14 -2.95
C ALA A 70 9.20 -17.33 -4.39
N ALA A 71 7.91 -17.15 -4.61
CA ALA A 71 7.30 -17.22 -5.94
C ALA A 71 7.74 -16.06 -6.86
N LEU A 72 7.90 -14.85 -6.31
CA LEU A 72 8.40 -13.69 -7.04
C LEU A 72 9.87 -13.84 -7.44
N VAL A 73 10.72 -14.34 -6.53
CA VAL A 73 12.14 -14.62 -6.80
C VAL A 73 12.29 -15.57 -8.00
N GLN A 74 11.44 -16.57 -8.12
CA GLN A 74 11.42 -17.50 -9.27
C GLN A 74 11.11 -16.78 -10.60
N LYS A 75 10.43 -15.64 -10.54
CA LYS A 75 10.08 -14.80 -11.70
C LYS A 75 11.09 -13.66 -11.93
N GLY A 76 12.21 -13.64 -11.19
CA GLY A 76 13.21 -12.57 -11.27
C GLY A 76 12.73 -11.26 -10.62
N GLU A 77 11.81 -11.34 -9.66
CA GLU A 77 11.29 -10.19 -8.92
C GLU A 77 11.58 -10.35 -7.43
N LYS A 78 11.65 -9.24 -6.69
CA LYS A 78 11.76 -9.22 -5.23
C LYS A 78 10.65 -8.39 -4.62
N LEU A 79 10.23 -8.79 -3.43
CA LEU A 79 9.23 -8.09 -2.65
C LEU A 79 9.90 -7.00 -1.81
N LEU A 80 9.57 -5.74 -2.04
CA LEU A 80 10.09 -4.59 -1.28
C LEU A 80 9.22 -4.25 -0.07
N PHE A 81 7.94 -4.56 -0.17
CA PHE A 81 6.92 -4.32 0.84
C PHE A 81 5.76 -5.27 0.61
N ALA A 82 5.14 -5.73 1.68
CA ALA A 82 3.82 -6.34 1.61
C ALA A 82 3.02 -6.14 2.90
N MET A 83 1.69 -6.15 2.73
CA MET A 83 0.72 -6.06 3.82
C MET A 83 -0.49 -6.93 3.44
N ASN A 84 -1.21 -7.48 4.43
CA ASN A 84 -2.50 -8.08 4.12
C ASN A 84 -3.44 -7.01 3.54
N ALA A 85 -4.19 -7.39 2.49
CA ALA A 85 -5.08 -6.49 1.76
C ALA A 85 -6.52 -6.52 2.31
N GLY A 86 -7.52 -6.52 1.44
CA GLY A 86 -8.93 -6.51 1.83
C GLY A 86 -9.37 -7.79 2.55
N MET A 87 -10.51 -7.71 3.22
CA MET A 87 -11.05 -8.79 4.05
C MET A 87 -11.41 -10.04 3.26
N TYR A 88 -11.30 -11.19 3.91
CA TYR A 88 -11.48 -12.52 3.33
C TYR A 88 -12.24 -13.46 4.27
N ASP A 89 -12.74 -14.57 3.73
CA ASP A 89 -13.46 -15.62 4.44
C ASP A 89 -12.51 -16.65 5.10
N GLU A 90 -13.08 -17.67 5.75
CA GLU A 90 -12.32 -18.74 6.41
C GLU A 90 -11.45 -19.54 5.43
N ARG A 91 -11.81 -19.56 4.15
CA ARG A 91 -11.00 -20.16 3.07
C ARG A 91 -9.93 -19.22 2.55
N ARG A 92 -9.80 -18.03 3.12
CA ARG A 92 -8.87 -16.96 2.72
C ARG A 92 -9.19 -16.34 1.35
N LEU A 93 -10.43 -16.47 0.88
CA LEU A 93 -10.91 -15.88 -0.36
C LEU A 93 -11.55 -14.53 -0.10
N PRO A 94 -11.39 -13.54 -1.02
CA PRO A 94 -11.96 -12.19 -0.86
C PRO A 94 -13.48 -12.24 -0.63
N ILE A 95 -14.00 -11.45 0.33
CA ILE A 95 -15.46 -11.32 0.57
C ILE A 95 -16.09 -10.16 -0.20
N GLY A 96 -15.30 -9.34 -0.86
CA GLY A 96 -15.71 -8.23 -1.72
C GLY A 96 -14.92 -8.18 -3.02
N LEU A 97 -15.01 -7.05 -3.74
CA LEU A 97 -14.31 -6.87 -5.01
C LEU A 97 -12.83 -7.25 -4.88
N TYR A 98 -12.39 -8.07 -5.82
CA TYR A 98 -10.98 -8.38 -5.99
C TYR A 98 -10.63 -8.45 -7.48
N VAL A 99 -9.64 -7.65 -7.88
CA VAL A 99 -9.10 -7.61 -9.24
C VAL A 99 -7.58 -7.78 -9.15
N GLU A 100 -7.05 -8.76 -9.88
CA GLU A 100 -5.62 -9.04 -9.98
C GLU A 100 -5.21 -9.09 -11.46
N GLY A 101 -4.20 -8.29 -11.84
CA GLY A 101 -3.74 -8.24 -13.22
C GLY A 101 -4.81 -7.86 -14.26
N GLY A 102 -5.84 -7.10 -13.88
CA GLY A 102 -6.98 -6.74 -14.72
C GLY A 102 -8.09 -7.77 -14.77
N HIS A 103 -7.93 -8.94 -14.14
CA HIS A 103 -8.95 -9.98 -14.04
C HIS A 103 -9.77 -9.81 -12.76
N MET A 104 -11.09 -9.77 -12.89
CA MET A 104 -12.02 -9.67 -11.76
C MET A 104 -12.32 -11.08 -11.23
N GLU A 105 -11.66 -11.46 -10.13
CA GLU A 105 -11.89 -12.75 -9.46
C GLU A 105 -13.14 -12.76 -8.58
N LYS A 106 -13.52 -11.58 -8.05
CA LYS A 106 -14.69 -11.40 -7.20
C LYS A 106 -15.36 -10.07 -7.48
N SER A 107 -16.67 -10.07 -7.60
CA SER A 107 -17.48 -8.86 -7.77
C SER A 107 -17.62 -8.08 -6.45
N ALA A 108 -17.99 -6.80 -6.55
CA ALA A 108 -18.19 -5.96 -5.37
C ALA A 108 -19.34 -6.47 -4.51
N ASN A 109 -19.11 -6.49 -3.21
CA ASN A 109 -20.12 -6.84 -2.22
C ASN A 109 -20.77 -5.55 -1.67
N THR A 110 -22.03 -5.35 -2.03
CA THR A 110 -22.82 -4.19 -1.59
C THR A 110 -23.78 -4.51 -0.46
N HIS A 111 -23.85 -5.76 -0.01
CA HIS A 111 -24.79 -6.21 1.02
C HIS A 111 -24.55 -5.52 2.35
N SER A 112 -25.58 -5.46 3.16
CA SER A 112 -25.48 -5.10 4.58
C SER A 112 -25.16 -6.35 5.41
N GLY A 113 -24.55 -6.17 6.57
CA GLY A 113 -24.18 -7.28 7.45
C GLY A 113 -23.49 -6.78 8.72
N ALA A 114 -23.07 -7.71 9.54
CA ALA A 114 -22.28 -7.44 10.73
C ALA A 114 -20.78 -7.30 10.40
N GLY A 115 -20.03 -6.72 11.33
CA GLY A 115 -18.58 -6.57 11.24
C GLY A 115 -18.11 -5.35 10.47
N ASN A 116 -16.81 -5.16 10.49
CA ASN A 116 -16.15 -3.95 9.94
C ASN A 116 -16.35 -3.80 8.43
N PHE A 117 -16.33 -4.90 7.68
CA PHE A 117 -16.55 -4.88 6.23
C PHE A 117 -17.88 -4.22 5.86
N HIS A 118 -18.92 -4.48 6.62
CA HIS A 118 -20.27 -3.96 6.39
C HIS A 118 -20.55 -2.61 7.06
N MET A 119 -19.59 -2.06 7.81
CA MET A 119 -19.70 -0.69 8.34
C MET A 119 -19.58 0.30 7.18
N LYS A 120 -20.72 0.80 6.74
CA LYS A 120 -20.80 1.75 5.60
C LYS A 120 -20.40 3.17 6.04
N PRO A 121 -19.81 3.96 5.12
CA PRO A 121 -19.37 3.53 3.80
C PRO A 121 -18.13 2.63 3.89
N ASN A 122 -18.17 1.53 3.13
CA ASN A 122 -16.98 0.76 2.82
C ASN A 122 -16.41 1.20 1.46
N GLY A 123 -15.23 0.76 1.11
CA GLY A 123 -14.54 1.28 -0.07
C GLY A 123 -13.68 0.26 -0.78
N ILE A 124 -13.12 0.71 -1.87
CA ILE A 124 -12.23 -0.04 -2.75
C ILE A 124 -10.93 0.73 -2.90
N PHE A 125 -9.81 0.10 -2.55
CA PHE A 125 -8.50 0.53 -2.97
C PHE A 125 -8.22 -0.03 -4.36
N TRP A 126 -7.73 0.81 -5.28
CA TRP A 126 -7.48 0.43 -6.66
C TRP A 126 -6.23 1.09 -7.23
N VAL A 127 -5.62 0.41 -8.22
CA VAL A 127 -4.47 0.89 -8.99
C VAL A 127 -4.76 0.70 -10.47
N GLU A 128 -4.60 1.77 -11.27
CA GLU A 128 -4.81 1.81 -12.71
C GLU A 128 -3.68 2.59 -13.38
N GLY A 129 -2.71 1.88 -13.95
CA GLY A 129 -1.50 2.49 -14.50
C GLY A 129 -0.72 3.28 -13.45
N ALA A 130 -0.47 4.56 -13.71
CA ALA A 130 0.20 5.48 -12.79
C ALA A 130 -0.75 6.14 -11.76
N ARG A 131 -2.01 5.75 -11.73
CA ARG A 131 -3.02 6.29 -10.81
C ARG A 131 -3.39 5.26 -9.75
N ALA A 132 -3.71 5.77 -8.57
CA ALA A 132 -4.32 4.98 -7.51
C ALA A 132 -5.41 5.79 -6.81
N GLY A 133 -6.31 5.10 -6.14
CA GLY A 133 -7.35 5.75 -5.35
C GLY A 133 -7.94 4.84 -4.30
N VAL A 134 -8.61 5.47 -3.35
CA VAL A 134 -9.57 4.83 -2.45
C VAL A 134 -10.93 5.47 -2.75
N THR A 135 -11.89 4.66 -3.15
CA THR A 135 -13.21 5.15 -3.59
C THR A 135 -14.31 4.40 -2.84
N GLU A 136 -15.34 5.13 -2.39
CA GLU A 136 -16.53 4.52 -1.81
C GLU A 136 -17.16 3.52 -2.79
N THR A 137 -17.61 2.37 -2.29
CA THR A 137 -18.02 1.24 -3.14
C THR A 137 -19.09 1.60 -4.17
N GLN A 138 -20.15 2.33 -3.77
CA GLN A 138 -21.24 2.69 -4.72
C GLN A 138 -20.74 3.71 -5.76
N ARG A 139 -19.86 4.62 -5.35
CA ARG A 139 -19.22 5.57 -6.24
C ARG A 139 -18.30 4.85 -7.23
N PHE A 140 -17.47 3.92 -6.78
CA PHE A 140 -16.59 3.10 -7.63
C PHE A 140 -17.37 2.38 -8.74
N LEU A 141 -18.51 1.79 -8.38
CA LEU A 141 -19.36 1.07 -9.34
C LEU A 141 -20.00 1.97 -10.41
N LYS A 142 -20.10 3.28 -10.14
CA LYS A 142 -20.60 4.29 -11.11
C LYS A 142 -19.47 4.85 -11.98
N GLU A 143 -18.27 4.93 -11.44
CA GLU A 143 -17.08 5.43 -12.11
C GLU A 143 -16.47 4.31 -12.94
N ARG A 144 -16.78 4.09 -14.15
CA ARG A 144 -16.28 3.03 -15.05
C ARG A 144 -14.75 2.89 -15.07
N LEU A 145 -14.15 2.62 -13.90
CA LEU A 145 -12.74 2.36 -13.73
C LEU A 145 -12.41 0.93 -14.19
N HIS A 146 -11.24 0.75 -14.78
CA HIS A 146 -10.72 -0.55 -15.22
C HIS A 146 -9.38 -0.83 -14.54
N PRO A 147 -9.35 -0.96 -13.19
CA PRO A 147 -8.10 -1.11 -12.48
C PRO A 147 -7.40 -2.42 -12.81
N ALA A 148 -6.08 -2.39 -12.89
CA ALA A 148 -5.28 -3.60 -12.94
C ALA A 148 -5.32 -4.34 -11.59
N TYR A 149 -5.47 -3.61 -10.48
CA TYR A 149 -5.56 -4.17 -9.14
C TYR A 149 -6.62 -3.42 -8.33
N ALA A 150 -7.52 -4.14 -7.68
CA ALA A 150 -8.50 -3.56 -6.77
C ALA A 150 -8.89 -4.53 -5.65
N THR A 151 -9.09 -4.00 -4.44
CA THR A 151 -9.57 -4.79 -3.30
C THR A 151 -10.57 -3.99 -2.48
N GLN A 152 -11.69 -4.63 -2.15
CA GLN A 152 -12.72 -4.04 -1.31
C GLN A 152 -12.49 -4.37 0.16
N SER A 153 -12.70 -3.40 1.01
CA SER A 153 -12.66 -3.58 2.46
C SER A 153 -13.54 -2.54 3.18
N GLY A 154 -13.45 -2.46 4.50
CA GLY A 154 -14.23 -1.50 5.26
C GLY A 154 -13.97 -1.50 6.76
N PRO A 155 -14.32 -0.39 7.39
CA PRO A 155 -14.92 0.83 6.82
C PRO A 155 -13.90 1.71 6.06
N MET A 156 -14.38 2.66 5.26
CA MET A 156 -13.54 3.81 4.95
C MET A 156 -13.23 4.57 6.24
N LEU A 157 -11.99 4.97 6.39
CA LEU A 157 -11.49 5.73 7.54
C LEU A 157 -11.71 7.23 7.33
N VAL A 158 -11.36 7.70 6.13
CA VAL A 158 -11.47 9.08 5.67
C VAL A 158 -12.20 9.10 4.34
N LEU A 159 -13.09 10.08 4.15
CA LEU A 159 -13.84 10.35 2.91
C LEU A 159 -13.83 11.84 2.64
N GLY A 160 -13.25 12.24 1.51
CA GLY A 160 -13.16 13.64 1.11
C GLY A 160 -12.57 14.54 2.20
N GLY A 161 -11.54 14.06 2.90
CA GLY A 161 -10.87 14.77 4.00
C GLY A 161 -11.60 14.76 5.34
N ARG A 162 -12.72 14.02 5.47
CA ARG A 162 -13.48 13.91 6.72
C ARG A 162 -13.41 12.49 7.26
N ILE A 163 -13.24 12.34 8.58
CA ILE A 163 -13.36 11.03 9.23
C ILE A 163 -14.77 10.49 9.00
N ASN A 164 -14.89 9.21 8.72
CA ASN A 164 -16.17 8.52 8.56
C ASN A 164 -17.07 8.80 9.78
N PRO A 165 -18.29 9.34 9.61
CA PRO A 165 -19.15 9.74 10.72
C PRO A 165 -19.58 8.58 11.64
N ARG A 166 -19.40 7.33 11.23
CA ARG A 166 -19.60 6.15 12.08
C ARG A 166 -18.39 5.80 12.96
N ILE A 167 -17.27 6.49 12.78
CA ILE A 167 -16.07 6.35 13.61
C ILE A 167 -16.12 7.46 14.67
N HIS A 168 -16.58 7.10 15.86
CA HIS A 168 -16.70 8.04 16.97
C HIS A 168 -15.37 8.16 17.73
N ASP A 169 -15.08 9.35 18.22
CA ASP A 169 -13.91 9.67 19.06
C ASP A 169 -13.95 8.95 20.41
N THR A 170 -15.17 8.69 20.90
CA THR A 170 -15.44 7.90 22.12
C THR A 170 -15.36 6.38 21.92
N GLY A 171 -15.02 5.93 20.70
CA GLY A 171 -14.91 4.49 20.38
C GLY A 171 -13.82 3.80 21.18
N THR A 172 -14.18 2.68 21.86
CA THR A 172 -13.29 1.96 22.79
C THR A 172 -12.62 0.72 22.18
N SER A 173 -12.96 0.34 20.94
CA SER A 173 -12.40 -0.85 20.29
C SER A 173 -10.92 -0.67 19.96
N MET A 174 -10.05 -1.25 20.78
CA MET A 174 -8.58 -1.23 20.64
C MET A 174 -8.10 -2.48 19.91
N LYS A 175 -7.46 -2.31 18.74
CA LYS A 175 -6.88 -3.39 17.93
C LYS A 175 -5.61 -2.90 17.22
N ILE A 176 -4.73 -3.83 16.86
CA ILE A 176 -3.74 -3.56 15.81
C ILE A 176 -4.52 -3.35 14.52
N ARG A 177 -4.21 -2.28 13.80
CA ARG A 177 -4.94 -1.90 12.59
C ARG A 177 -3.98 -1.64 11.44
N ASN A 178 -4.38 -2.04 10.24
CA ASN A 178 -3.71 -1.67 9.02
C ASN A 178 -4.67 -1.01 8.03
N GLY A 179 -4.13 -0.23 7.12
CA GLY A 179 -4.96 0.50 6.16
C GLY A 179 -4.12 1.12 5.05
N VAL A 180 -4.83 1.67 4.08
CA VAL A 180 -4.28 2.35 2.92
C VAL A 180 -5.00 3.68 2.71
N GLY A 181 -4.24 4.72 2.39
CA GLY A 181 -4.77 6.02 1.96
C GLY A 181 -4.08 6.46 0.69
N VAL A 182 -4.78 7.27 -0.10
CA VAL A 182 -4.22 7.82 -1.34
C VAL A 182 -4.37 9.33 -1.32
N ARG A 183 -3.32 10.05 -1.74
CA ARG A 183 -3.34 11.48 -2.02
C ARG A 183 -2.76 11.76 -3.39
N ASP A 184 -3.12 12.90 -3.96
CA ASP A 184 -2.65 13.39 -5.27
C ASP A 184 -2.92 12.40 -6.43
N GLY A 185 -3.78 11.37 -6.21
CA GLY A 185 -4.15 10.36 -7.19
C GLY A 185 -3.04 9.34 -7.55
N HIS A 186 -1.87 9.40 -6.90
CA HIS A 186 -0.73 8.53 -7.19
C HIS A 186 0.18 8.24 -5.98
N ILE A 187 0.09 8.99 -4.90
CA ILE A 187 0.85 8.72 -3.67
C ILE A 187 0.01 7.83 -2.76
N VAL A 188 0.49 6.62 -2.57
CA VAL A 188 -0.16 5.59 -1.75
C VAL A 188 0.57 5.46 -0.41
N ALA A 189 -0.13 5.67 0.68
CA ALA A 189 0.37 5.50 2.04
C ALA A 189 -0.28 4.26 2.67
N PHE A 190 0.54 3.27 3.02
CA PHE A 190 0.15 2.15 3.87
C PHE A 190 0.57 2.43 5.30
N ALA A 191 -0.27 2.07 6.25
CA ALA A 191 0.05 2.19 7.68
C ALA A 191 -0.41 0.96 8.45
N ILE A 192 0.36 0.60 9.49
CA ILE A 192 -0.01 -0.38 10.51
C ILE A 192 0.32 0.21 11.88
N SER A 193 -0.56 0.02 12.85
CA SER A 193 -0.26 0.40 14.23
C SER A 193 0.61 -0.68 14.90
N ASN A 194 1.63 -0.26 15.66
CA ASN A 194 2.54 -1.16 16.37
C ASN A 194 1.98 -1.56 17.75
N GLN A 195 0.89 -0.93 18.17
CA GLN A 195 0.12 -1.21 19.38
C GLN A 195 -1.38 -1.12 19.09
N PRO A 196 -2.26 -1.64 19.95
CA PRO A 196 -3.70 -1.49 19.77
C PRO A 196 -4.12 -0.01 19.79
N VAL A 197 -4.91 0.40 18.77
CA VAL A 197 -5.44 1.76 18.63
C VAL A 197 -6.94 1.74 18.33
N THR A 198 -7.64 2.83 18.59
CA THR A 198 -9.05 3.00 18.19
C THR A 198 -9.15 3.24 16.68
N PHE A 199 -10.35 3.07 16.11
CA PHE A 199 -10.60 3.50 14.72
C PHE A 199 -10.40 5.00 14.53
N HIS A 200 -10.81 5.81 15.53
CA HIS A 200 -10.69 7.26 15.45
C HIS A 200 -9.22 7.69 15.40
N ALA A 201 -8.36 7.18 16.28
CA ALA A 201 -6.93 7.46 16.27
C ALA A 201 -6.30 7.07 14.92
N PHE A 202 -6.66 5.89 14.39
CA PHE A 202 -6.15 5.40 13.12
C PHE A 202 -6.65 6.22 11.92
N ALA A 203 -7.89 6.67 11.91
CA ALA A 203 -8.44 7.56 10.90
C ALA A 203 -7.79 8.96 10.95
N THR A 204 -7.52 9.46 12.16
CA THR A 204 -6.83 10.74 12.39
C THR A 204 -5.41 10.70 11.82
N LEU A 205 -4.67 9.60 11.99
CA LEU A 205 -3.35 9.41 11.37
C LEU A 205 -3.41 9.64 9.84
N PHE A 206 -4.36 8.98 9.14
CA PHE A 206 -4.49 9.14 7.69
C PHE A 206 -4.88 10.56 7.29
N ARG A 207 -5.81 11.19 8.00
CA ARG A 207 -6.27 12.55 7.68
C ARG A 207 -5.21 13.60 7.98
N GLU A 208 -4.68 13.57 9.21
CA GLU A 208 -3.86 14.70 9.71
C GLU A 208 -2.37 14.52 9.38
N ARG A 209 -1.83 13.32 9.57
CA ARG A 209 -0.39 13.07 9.40
C ARG A 209 -0.05 12.69 7.97
N LEU A 210 -0.82 11.78 7.37
CA LEU A 210 -0.57 11.27 6.01
C LEU A 210 -1.24 12.12 4.93
N LYS A 211 -2.13 13.04 5.32
CA LYS A 211 -2.85 13.97 4.42
C LYS A 211 -3.59 13.26 3.28
N CYS A 212 -4.14 12.07 3.58
CA CYS A 212 -4.93 11.32 2.62
C CYS A 212 -6.39 11.77 2.69
N PRO A 213 -6.96 12.37 1.62
CA PRO A 213 -8.37 12.74 1.58
C PRO A 213 -9.30 11.53 1.64
N ASP A 214 -8.83 10.38 1.16
CA ASP A 214 -9.55 9.11 1.22
C ASP A 214 -8.64 8.00 1.75
N ALA A 215 -9.16 7.23 2.71
CA ALA A 215 -8.42 6.15 3.34
C ALA A 215 -9.35 4.99 3.73
N LEU A 216 -8.83 3.78 3.66
CA LEU A 216 -9.55 2.52 3.84
C LEU A 216 -8.88 1.65 4.91
N PHE A 217 -9.66 1.14 5.84
CA PHE A 217 -9.24 0.06 6.71
C PHE A 217 -9.22 -1.27 5.94
N LEU A 218 -8.15 -2.05 6.04
CA LEU A 218 -7.98 -3.27 5.25
C LEU A 218 -8.49 -4.50 6.00
N ASP A 219 -7.81 -4.98 7.05
CA ASP A 219 -8.29 -6.13 7.82
C ASP A 219 -8.10 -5.92 9.32
N GLY A 220 -9.07 -6.37 10.11
CA GLY A 220 -9.08 -6.23 11.55
C GLY A 220 -8.75 -7.49 12.33
N SER A 221 -8.73 -8.65 11.69
CA SER A 221 -8.42 -9.93 12.34
C SER A 221 -6.94 -10.25 12.28
N ILE A 222 -6.30 -9.88 11.17
CA ILE A 222 -4.86 -10.03 10.94
C ILE A 222 -4.34 -8.72 10.36
N SER A 223 -3.44 -8.07 11.09
CA SER A 223 -2.67 -6.95 10.58
C SER A 223 -1.21 -7.36 10.58
N ALA A 224 -0.63 -7.52 9.41
CA ALA A 224 0.74 -7.98 9.21
C ALA A 224 1.47 -7.15 8.17
N LEU A 225 2.77 -6.98 8.37
CA LEU A 225 3.66 -6.20 7.53
C LEU A 225 4.95 -6.96 7.21
N TYR A 226 5.35 -6.88 5.95
CA TYR A 226 6.68 -7.20 5.46
C TYR A 226 7.35 -5.93 4.95
N ALA A 227 8.39 -5.50 5.64
CA ALA A 227 9.18 -4.31 5.32
C ALA A 227 10.66 -4.59 5.57
N PRO A 228 11.36 -5.23 4.61
CA PRO A 228 12.76 -5.63 4.77
C PRO A 228 13.69 -4.44 5.04
N SER A 229 13.37 -3.24 4.58
CA SER A 229 14.10 -2.02 4.89
C SER A 229 14.11 -1.64 6.38
N LEU A 230 13.16 -2.18 7.17
CA LEU A 230 13.05 -2.04 8.62
C LEU A 230 13.38 -3.36 9.35
N ALA A 231 13.87 -4.37 8.65
CA ALA A 231 14.06 -5.73 9.16
C ALA A 231 12.75 -6.33 9.76
N ARG A 232 11.58 -5.88 9.30
CA ARG A 232 10.28 -6.32 9.79
C ARG A 232 9.67 -7.39 8.89
N HIS A 233 9.28 -8.51 9.49
CA HIS A 233 8.60 -9.61 8.83
C HIS A 233 7.63 -10.29 9.81
N ASP A 234 6.37 -9.86 9.77
CA ASP A 234 5.32 -10.42 10.62
C ASP A 234 4.87 -11.79 10.08
N ARG A 235 4.80 -12.82 10.94
CA ARG A 235 4.57 -14.24 10.56
C ARG A 235 3.50 -14.92 11.41
N PHE A 236 2.43 -14.21 11.76
CA PHE A 236 1.54 -14.70 12.83
C PHE A 236 0.51 -15.75 12.38
N ARG A 237 -0.11 -15.57 11.22
CA ARG A 237 -1.19 -16.46 10.73
C ARG A 237 -1.24 -16.45 9.21
N PRO A 238 -1.76 -17.54 8.60
CA PRO A 238 -2.08 -17.51 7.17
C PRO A 238 -3.09 -16.41 6.84
N MET A 239 -2.86 -15.71 5.74
CA MET A 239 -3.69 -14.60 5.28
C MET A 239 -4.28 -14.87 3.89
N GLY A 240 -5.31 -14.10 3.52
CA GLY A 240 -5.89 -14.11 2.18
C GLY A 240 -5.13 -13.16 1.24
N PRO A 241 -5.82 -12.16 0.63
CA PRO A 241 -5.20 -11.23 -0.30
C PRO A 241 -4.05 -10.44 0.31
N ILE A 242 -2.97 -10.29 -0.44
CA ILE A 242 -1.78 -9.52 -0.09
C ILE A 242 -1.67 -8.35 -1.05
N VAL A 243 -1.40 -7.15 -0.53
CA VAL A 243 -0.89 -6.03 -1.33
C VAL A 243 0.62 -5.99 -1.19
N GLY A 244 1.34 -5.85 -2.30
CA GLY A 244 2.80 -5.79 -2.29
C GLY A 244 3.34 -4.78 -3.28
N VAL A 245 4.57 -4.33 -3.03
CA VAL A 245 5.39 -3.55 -3.95
C VAL A 245 6.56 -4.42 -4.38
N VAL A 246 6.73 -4.55 -5.69
CA VAL A 246 7.72 -5.42 -6.29
C VAL A 246 8.69 -4.66 -7.19
N GLU A 247 9.91 -5.18 -7.29
CA GLU A 247 10.95 -4.68 -8.17
C GLU A 247 11.59 -5.84 -8.95
N ARG A 248 11.97 -5.62 -10.21
CA ARG A 248 12.76 -6.61 -10.97
C ARG A 248 14.16 -6.73 -10.37
N MET A 249 14.63 -7.95 -10.18
CA MET A 249 16.03 -8.20 -9.87
C MET A 249 16.89 -7.89 -11.09
N ARG A 250 17.98 -7.18 -10.87
CA ARG A 250 18.98 -6.85 -11.89
C ARG A 250 19.98 -7.97 -12.06
#